data_91bef205c125ac71cf80b4132bfdf6d8
#
_entry.id   91bef205c125ac71cf80b4132bfdf6d8
#
_cell.length_a   1.000
_cell.length_b   1.000
_cell.length_c   1.000
_cell.angle_alpha   90.00
_cell.angle_beta   90.00
_cell.angle_gamma   90.00
#
_symmetry.space_group_name_H-M   'P 1'
#
loop_
_entity.id
_entity.type
_entity.pdbx_description
1 polymer ?
#
loop_
_entity_poly.entity_id
_entity_poly.type
_entity_poly.pdbx_seq_one_letter_code
_entity_poly.pdbx_strand_id
1 'polypeptide(L)'
;MNAPNPPLRAAIVPVTAFQQNCTLLWCTETNKAAFVDPGGDLDKLKEAVRQTGVEVEKILVTHGHMDHCGQAGVFAKELGVPVEGPHEDDRFWIEGLATAGERFGMEGEPFEPDRWLVDGDKVSVGNL
;
A
#
# COMPACT_ATOMS: atom_id res chain seq x y z
N MET A 1 -31.44 -15.93 -8.90
CA MET A 1 -30.53 -16.31 -7.84
C MET A 1 -29.21 -15.55 -7.99
N ASN A 2 -28.83 -14.79 -7.00
CA ASN A 2 -27.61 -14.01 -7.04
C ASN A 2 -26.41 -14.87 -6.66
N ALA A 3 -25.31 -14.72 -7.37
CA ALA A 3 -24.06 -15.31 -6.96
C ALA A 3 -23.61 -14.69 -5.63
N PRO A 4 -23.01 -15.45 -4.73
CA PRO A 4 -22.45 -14.85 -3.52
C PRO A 4 -21.34 -13.87 -3.87
N ASN A 5 -21.15 -12.84 -3.05
CA ASN A 5 -20.03 -11.93 -3.22
C ASN A 5 -18.71 -12.71 -3.09
N PRO A 6 -17.73 -12.46 -3.91
CA PRO A 6 -16.41 -13.01 -3.69
C PRO A 6 -15.88 -12.56 -2.32
N PRO A 7 -15.12 -13.40 -1.61
CA PRO A 7 -14.62 -13.02 -0.28
C PRO A 7 -13.61 -11.85 -0.35
N LEU A 8 -12.94 -11.69 -1.48
CA LEU A 8 -11.94 -10.64 -1.71
C LEU A 8 -12.31 -9.86 -2.97
N ARG A 9 -12.22 -8.55 -2.87
CA ARG A 9 -12.30 -7.66 -4.04
C ARG A 9 -11.05 -6.81 -4.12
N ALA A 10 -10.75 -6.33 -5.33
CA ALA A 10 -9.60 -5.47 -5.58
C ALA A 10 -9.94 -4.38 -6.57
N ALA A 11 -9.36 -3.21 -6.36
CA ALA A 11 -9.38 -2.11 -7.31
C ALA A 11 -7.94 -1.69 -7.59
N ILE A 12 -7.61 -1.48 -8.86
CA ILE A 12 -6.26 -1.07 -9.25
C ILE A 12 -6.28 0.41 -9.58
N VAL A 13 -5.37 1.16 -8.97
CA VAL A 13 -5.22 2.60 -9.18
C VAL A 13 -3.80 2.87 -9.65
N PRO A 14 -3.59 3.23 -10.92
CA PRO A 14 -2.25 3.63 -11.38
C PRO A 14 -1.80 4.89 -10.66
N VAL A 15 -0.61 4.87 -10.12
CA VAL A 15 -0.03 5.98 -9.37
C VAL A 15 1.39 6.28 -9.84
N THR A 16 1.86 7.48 -9.54
CA THR A 16 3.17 8.03 -9.89
C THR A 16 3.35 8.24 -11.39
N ALA A 17 4.47 8.91 -11.76
CA ALA A 17 4.83 9.12 -13.17
C ALA A 17 5.10 7.79 -13.90
N PHE A 18 5.41 6.72 -13.16
CA PHE A 18 5.65 5.40 -13.72
C PHE A 18 4.37 4.59 -13.95
N GLN A 19 3.21 5.13 -13.55
CA GLN A 19 1.91 4.44 -13.68
C GLN A 19 1.92 3.05 -13.04
N GLN A 20 2.56 2.95 -11.87
CA GLN A 20 2.62 1.73 -11.09
C GLN A 20 1.23 1.40 -10.54
N ASN A 21 0.82 0.15 -10.60
CA ASN A 21 -0.49 -0.27 -10.14
C ASN A 21 -0.52 -0.44 -8.60
N CYS A 22 -1.05 0.58 -7.92
CA CYS A 22 -1.40 0.43 -6.51
C CYS A 22 -2.71 -0.35 -6.42
N THR A 23 -2.75 -1.35 -5.56
CA THR A 23 -3.93 -2.20 -5.41
C THR A 23 -4.62 -1.95 -4.08
N LEU A 24 -5.91 -1.69 -4.13
CA LEU A 24 -6.77 -1.63 -2.95
C LEU A 24 -7.49 -2.97 -2.85
N LEU A 25 -7.16 -3.75 -1.81
CA LEU A 25 -7.76 -5.06 -1.54
C LEU A 25 -8.72 -4.93 -0.37
N TRP A 26 -9.87 -5.61 -0.42
CA TRP A 26 -10.74 -5.62 0.76
C TRP A 26 -11.51 -6.91 0.93
N CYS A 27 -11.76 -7.22 2.19
CA CYS A 27 -12.62 -8.31 2.62
C CYS A 27 -14.07 -7.87 2.50
N THR A 28 -14.87 -8.58 1.73
CA THR A 28 -16.27 -8.18 1.49
C THR A 28 -17.16 -8.41 2.71
N GLU A 29 -16.77 -9.31 3.61
CA GLU A 29 -17.51 -9.59 4.84
C GLU A 29 -17.38 -8.47 5.88
N THR A 30 -16.16 -7.92 6.03
CA THR A 30 -15.86 -6.93 7.07
C THR A 30 -15.71 -5.52 6.54
N ASN A 31 -15.56 -5.35 5.23
CA ASN A 31 -15.18 -4.09 4.59
C ASN A 31 -13.82 -3.55 5.02
N LYS A 32 -13.00 -4.37 5.66
CA LYS A 32 -11.61 -4.00 5.98
C LYS A 32 -10.74 -4.13 4.75
N ALA A 33 -9.82 -3.20 4.57
CA ALA A 33 -9.03 -3.08 3.36
C ALA A 33 -7.55 -2.87 3.64
N ALA A 34 -6.73 -3.15 2.64
CA ALA A 34 -5.32 -2.82 2.63
C ALA A 34 -4.94 -2.21 1.28
N PHE A 35 -4.04 -1.22 1.30
CA PHE A 35 -3.39 -0.77 0.08
C PHE A 35 -2.09 -1.53 -0.11
N VAL A 36 -1.84 -1.97 -1.33
CA VAL A 36 -0.57 -2.60 -1.72
C VAL A 36 0.20 -1.60 -2.57
N ASP A 37 1.39 -1.24 -2.11
CA ASP A 37 2.31 -0.34 -2.80
C ASP A 37 1.75 1.06 -3.12
N PRO A 38 1.36 1.84 -2.11
CA PRO A 38 0.90 3.21 -2.32
C PRO A 38 2.09 4.16 -2.52
N GLY A 39 2.68 4.12 -3.73
CA GLY A 39 3.92 4.85 -4.03
C GLY A 39 3.76 6.35 -4.22
N GLY A 40 2.56 6.84 -4.47
CA GLY A 40 2.28 8.25 -4.68
C GLY A 40 0.83 8.51 -5.04
N ASP A 41 0.54 9.74 -5.48
CA ASP A 41 -0.81 10.16 -5.88
C ASP A 41 -1.86 9.83 -4.81
N LEU A 42 -1.55 10.18 -3.56
CA LEU A 42 -2.39 9.81 -2.41
C LEU A 42 -3.83 10.29 -2.53
N ASP A 43 -4.07 11.40 -3.21
CA ASP A 43 -5.44 11.92 -3.41
C ASP A 43 -6.29 10.95 -4.23
N LYS A 44 -5.70 10.28 -5.22
CA LYS A 44 -6.38 9.25 -6.00
C LYS A 44 -6.75 8.07 -5.12
N LEU A 45 -5.86 7.69 -4.21
CA LEU A 45 -6.08 6.57 -3.29
C LEU A 45 -7.18 6.90 -2.28
N LYS A 46 -7.18 8.12 -1.76
CA LYS A 46 -8.25 8.59 -0.86
C LYS A 46 -9.60 8.58 -1.56
N GLU A 47 -9.64 8.98 -2.84
CA GLU A 47 -10.87 8.92 -3.64
C GLU A 47 -11.36 7.49 -3.82
N ALA A 48 -10.46 6.55 -4.06
CA ALA A 48 -10.82 5.14 -4.18
C ALA A 48 -11.49 4.62 -2.89
N VAL A 49 -10.98 5.04 -1.73
CA VAL A 49 -11.60 4.69 -0.44
C VAL A 49 -13.01 5.26 -0.34
N ARG A 50 -13.20 6.52 -0.73
CA ARG A 50 -14.54 7.14 -0.70
C ARG A 50 -15.53 6.41 -1.62
N GLN A 51 -15.09 6.03 -2.82
CA GLN A 51 -15.94 5.35 -3.78
C GLN A 51 -16.31 3.93 -3.38
N THR A 52 -15.41 3.23 -2.73
CA THR A 52 -15.64 1.83 -2.32
C THR A 52 -16.28 1.71 -0.94
N GLY A 53 -16.15 2.72 -0.09
CA GLY A 53 -16.70 2.70 1.26
C GLY A 53 -15.98 1.78 2.22
N VAL A 54 -14.73 1.40 1.91
CA VAL A 54 -13.96 0.46 2.74
C VAL A 54 -13.24 1.19 3.88
N GLU A 55 -12.84 0.42 4.88
CA GLU A 55 -12.03 0.90 6.00
C GLU A 55 -10.62 0.33 5.87
N VAL A 56 -9.64 1.19 5.61
CA VAL A 56 -8.25 0.76 5.47
C VAL A 56 -7.69 0.41 6.83
N GLU A 57 -7.16 -0.80 6.98
CA GLU A 57 -6.56 -1.26 8.24
C GLU A 57 -5.04 -1.40 8.20
N LYS A 58 -4.44 -1.43 7.02
CA LYS A 58 -2.99 -1.53 6.87
C LYS A 58 -2.53 -1.16 5.46
N ILE A 59 -1.23 -0.97 5.35
CA ILE A 59 -0.53 -0.82 4.07
C ILE A 59 0.44 -2.00 3.93
N LEU A 60 0.46 -2.61 2.75
CA LEU A 60 1.37 -3.69 2.41
C LEU A 60 2.36 -3.18 1.37
N VAL A 61 3.63 -3.45 1.56
CA VAL A 61 4.68 -3.04 0.63
C VAL A 61 5.39 -4.28 0.10
N THR A 62 5.45 -4.43 -1.22
CA THR A 62 6.07 -5.59 -1.84
C THR A 62 7.59 -5.46 -1.93
N HIS A 63 8.09 -4.27 -2.23
CA HIS A 63 9.53 -4.00 -2.28
C HIS A 63 9.80 -2.50 -2.14
N GLY A 64 11.06 -2.15 -1.92
CA GLY A 64 11.48 -0.82 -1.51
C GLY A 64 11.70 0.20 -2.63
N HIS A 65 11.31 -0.07 -3.87
CA HIS A 65 11.46 0.89 -4.95
C HIS A 65 10.50 2.07 -4.78
N MET A 66 10.95 3.24 -5.19
CA MET A 66 10.25 4.50 -4.93
C MET A 66 8.83 4.56 -5.49
N ASP A 67 8.61 4.04 -6.69
CA ASP A 67 7.28 4.05 -7.32
C ASP A 67 6.28 3.13 -6.62
N HIS A 68 6.75 2.22 -5.77
CA HIS A 68 5.92 1.30 -4.99
C HIS A 68 5.73 1.75 -3.54
N CYS A 69 6.70 2.41 -2.93
CA CYS A 69 6.62 2.73 -1.51
C CYS A 69 7.04 4.16 -1.13
N GLY A 70 7.29 5.02 -2.12
CA GLY A 70 7.79 6.37 -1.84
C GLY A 70 6.95 7.17 -0.88
N GLN A 71 5.64 7.00 -0.87
CA GLN A 71 4.70 7.70 0.01
C GLN A 71 4.00 6.78 1.00
N ALA A 72 4.44 5.51 1.12
CA ALA A 72 3.79 4.55 2.00
C ALA A 72 3.81 4.99 3.47
N GLY A 73 4.94 5.50 3.94
CA GLY A 73 5.07 5.96 5.32
C GLY A 73 4.20 7.19 5.62
N VAL A 74 4.17 8.14 4.69
CA VAL A 74 3.33 9.35 4.82
C VAL A 74 1.86 8.95 4.87
N PHE A 75 1.44 8.08 3.96
CA PHE A 75 0.04 7.64 3.89
C PHE A 75 -0.38 6.86 5.14
N ALA A 76 0.51 5.98 5.62
CA ALA A 76 0.24 5.24 6.86
C ALA A 76 0.00 6.17 8.05
N LYS A 77 0.79 7.23 8.16
CA LYS A 77 0.58 8.23 9.22
C LYS A 77 -0.74 8.96 9.07
N GLU A 78 -1.10 9.36 7.87
CA GLU A 78 -2.38 10.03 7.62
C GLU A 78 -3.57 9.15 7.98
N LEU A 79 -3.48 7.86 7.65
CA LEU A 79 -4.55 6.90 7.91
C LEU A 79 -4.51 6.35 9.35
N GLY A 80 -3.40 6.48 10.03
CA GLY A 80 -3.23 5.91 11.37
C GLY A 80 -3.16 4.38 11.37
N VAL A 81 -2.52 3.80 10.36
CA VAL A 81 -2.46 2.34 10.16
C VAL A 81 -1.01 1.85 10.08
N PRO A 82 -0.76 0.56 10.37
CA PRO A 82 0.58 -0.01 10.24
C PRO A 82 0.98 -0.29 8.80
N VAL A 83 2.29 -0.40 8.58
CA VAL A 83 2.91 -0.84 7.33
C VAL A 83 3.52 -2.22 7.55
N GLU A 84 3.16 -3.20 6.72
CA GLU A 84 3.75 -4.53 6.72
C GLU A 84 4.50 -4.77 5.41
N GLY A 85 5.75 -5.16 5.53
CA GLY A 85 6.67 -5.31 4.41
C GLY A 85 7.44 -4.02 4.12
N PRO A 86 8.43 -4.11 3.25
CA PRO A 86 8.84 -5.30 2.50
C PRO A 86 9.75 -6.23 3.33
N HIS A 87 10.59 -7.00 2.65
CA HIS A 87 11.64 -7.78 3.30
C HIS A 87 12.76 -6.86 3.79
N GLU A 88 13.42 -7.22 4.87
CA GLU A 88 14.47 -6.40 5.47
C GLU A 88 15.65 -6.15 4.53
N ASP A 89 15.87 -7.00 3.55
CA ASP A 89 16.91 -6.79 2.53
C ASP A 89 16.67 -5.52 1.71
N ASP A 90 15.44 -4.99 1.70
CA ASP A 90 15.11 -3.75 1.01
C ASP A 90 15.27 -2.49 1.87
N ARG A 91 15.78 -2.63 3.09
CA ARG A 91 15.97 -1.50 4.01
C ARG A 91 16.77 -0.36 3.37
N PHE A 92 17.83 -0.68 2.65
CA PHE A 92 18.67 0.36 2.04
C PHE A 92 17.93 1.17 0.97
N TRP A 93 16.97 0.55 0.25
CA TRP A 93 16.14 1.26 -0.71
C TRP A 93 15.23 2.25 -0.01
N ILE A 94 14.63 1.83 1.10
CA ILE A 94 13.73 2.68 1.89
C ILE A 94 14.49 3.84 2.49
N GLU A 95 15.67 3.62 3.02
CA GLU A 95 16.52 4.67 3.58
C GLU A 95 16.95 5.70 2.53
N GLY A 96 17.05 5.28 1.27
CA GLY A 96 17.41 6.13 0.15
C GLY A 96 16.23 6.77 -0.59
N LEU A 97 14.99 6.66 -0.09
CA LEU A 97 13.81 7.14 -0.83
C LEU A 97 13.83 8.63 -1.12
N ALA A 98 14.30 9.46 -0.19
CA ALA A 98 14.36 10.91 -0.42
C ALA A 98 15.31 11.25 -1.58
N THR A 99 16.48 10.61 -1.64
CA THR A 99 17.46 10.78 -2.71
C THR A 99 16.93 10.26 -4.03
N ALA A 100 16.28 9.08 -4.02
CA ALA A 100 15.66 8.53 -5.22
C ALA A 100 14.55 9.44 -5.74
N GLY A 101 13.75 10.01 -4.83
CA GLY A 101 12.69 10.95 -5.17
C GLY A 101 13.23 12.18 -5.90
N GLU A 102 14.28 12.79 -5.38
CA GLU A 102 14.95 13.94 -6.02
C GLU A 102 15.43 13.57 -7.43
N ARG A 103 16.02 12.40 -7.58
CA ARG A 103 16.57 11.93 -8.84
C ARG A 103 15.52 11.79 -9.94
N PHE A 104 14.32 11.35 -9.57
CA PHE A 104 13.23 11.10 -10.53
C PHE A 104 12.14 12.16 -10.50
N GLY A 105 12.33 13.26 -9.75
CA GLY A 105 11.34 14.33 -9.66
C GLY A 105 10.05 13.90 -8.95
N MET A 106 10.15 12.97 -8.00
CA MET A 106 9.02 12.44 -7.25
C MET A 106 9.25 12.63 -5.76
N GLU A 107 8.16 12.61 -4.99
CA GLU A 107 8.24 12.65 -3.55
C GLU A 107 8.54 11.24 -3.02
N GLY A 108 9.65 11.11 -2.31
CA GLY A 108 10.02 9.88 -1.62
C GLY A 108 10.42 10.19 -0.20
N GLU A 109 9.87 9.48 0.76
CA GLU A 109 10.15 9.69 2.17
C GLU A 109 10.45 8.36 2.86
N PRO A 110 11.62 8.25 3.54
CA PRO A 110 11.95 7.03 4.28
C PRO A 110 10.92 6.74 5.37
N PHE A 111 10.75 5.47 5.66
CA PHE A 111 9.87 5.02 6.74
C PHE A 111 10.43 3.75 7.38
N GLU A 112 9.94 3.43 8.56
CA GLU A 112 10.23 2.15 9.23
C GLU A 112 8.96 1.32 9.21
N PRO A 113 8.95 0.15 8.51
CA PRO A 113 7.79 -0.74 8.58
C PRO A 113 7.52 -1.21 10.00
N ASP A 114 6.25 -1.39 10.32
CA ASP A 114 5.86 -1.98 11.60
C ASP A 114 6.18 -3.48 11.66
N ARG A 115 6.24 -4.11 10.49
CA ARG A 115 6.59 -5.53 10.37
C ARG A 115 7.35 -5.75 9.07
N TRP A 116 8.55 -6.32 9.17
CA TRP A 116 9.29 -6.83 8.01
C TRP A 116 8.73 -8.21 7.65
N LEU A 117 8.70 -8.54 6.37
CA LEU A 117 8.17 -9.81 5.89
C LEU A 117 9.28 -10.70 5.37
N VAL A 118 9.17 -12.00 5.63
CA VAL A 118 10.07 -13.02 5.10
C VAL A 118 9.26 -14.06 4.33
N ASP A 119 9.92 -14.87 3.53
CA ASP A 119 9.27 -15.92 2.76
C ASP A 119 8.45 -16.83 3.68
N GLY A 120 7.22 -17.12 3.29
CA GLY A 120 6.30 -17.92 4.06
C GLY A 120 5.45 -17.15 5.05
N ASP A 121 5.73 -15.86 5.29
CA ASP A 121 4.89 -15.03 6.14
C ASP A 121 3.51 -14.85 5.53
N LYS A 122 2.53 -14.74 6.40
CA LYS A 122 1.15 -14.47 6.02
C LYS A 122 0.74 -13.09 6.48
N VAL A 123 -0.05 -12.41 5.64
CA VAL A 123 -0.69 -11.16 5.99
C VAL A 123 -2.19 -11.35 5.92
N SER A 124 -2.92 -10.53 6.65
CA SER A 124 -4.38 -10.65 6.71
C SER A 124 -5.05 -9.34 6.30
N VAL A 125 -6.25 -9.45 5.74
CA VAL A 125 -7.12 -8.31 5.44
C VAL A 125 -8.52 -8.72 5.86
N GLY A 126 -9.07 -8.07 6.89
CA GLY A 126 -10.34 -8.50 7.48
C GLY A 126 -10.24 -9.94 7.95
N ASN A 127 -11.12 -10.78 7.39
CA ASN A 127 -11.18 -12.21 7.71
C ASN A 127 -10.29 -13.09 6.82
N LEU A 128 -9.57 -12.49 5.90
CA LEU A 128 -8.76 -13.20 4.90
C LEU A 128 -7.31 -13.35 5.32
#